data_9ba05119333e1e37202057053da84aea
#
_entry.id   9ba05119333e1e37202057053da84aea
#
_cell.length_a   1.000
_cell.length_b   1.000
_cell.length_c   1.000
_cell.angle_alpha   90.00
_cell.angle_beta   90.00
_cell.angle_gamma   90.00
#
_symmetry.space_group_name_H-M   'P 1'
#
loop_
_entity.id
_entity.type
_entity.pdbx_description
1 polymer ?
#
loop_
_entity_poly.entity_id
_entity_poly.type
_entity_poly.pdbx_seq_one_letter_code
_entity_poly.pdbx_strand_id
1 'polypeptide(L)'
;MFAQGIDAGNLDAFLKDVDLYVDALDFFAFQARRDTFATCARLGIPATTVAPLGMGAALLNFIPGGMTFEEYFRWDGLESDADKAVHFVVGLAPAGLHRPYLVVPEAVNFVERRGPSTIMACQICAGVMGTEALKILLGRGQVLAAPHGVQFDAYRNKVARTWRPGGNRNPLHRLMIAVGKRQLARDMAGATP
;
A
#
# COMPACT_ATOMS: atom_id res chain seq x y z
N MET A 1 7.08 23.86 4.26
CA MET A 1 7.95 22.75 4.74
C MET A 1 7.48 22.37 6.15
N PHE A 2 7.34 21.08 6.43
CA PHE A 2 6.86 20.54 7.72
C PHE A 2 8.02 19.81 8.39
N ALA A 3 8.92 20.56 9.04
CA ALA A 3 10.17 20.04 9.62
C ALA A 3 9.95 19.00 10.74
N GLN A 4 8.79 19.02 11.40
CA GLN A 4 8.39 18.05 12.43
C GLN A 4 7.61 16.85 11.88
N GLY A 5 7.50 16.74 10.56
CA GLY A 5 6.66 15.75 9.89
C GLY A 5 5.20 16.16 9.77
N ILE A 6 4.37 15.21 9.33
CA ILE A 6 2.92 15.39 9.21
C ILE A 6 2.19 14.63 10.32
N ASP A 7 1.17 15.26 10.87
CA ASP A 7 0.27 14.70 11.87
C ASP A 7 -1.16 15.22 11.66
N ALA A 8 -2.11 14.73 12.43
CA ALA A 8 -3.51 15.11 12.30
C ALA A 8 -3.77 16.62 12.42
N GLY A 9 -2.90 17.36 13.10
CA GLY A 9 -3.04 18.81 13.31
C GLY A 9 -2.57 19.66 12.14
N ASN A 10 -1.76 19.11 11.22
CA ASN A 10 -1.17 19.88 10.12
C ASN A 10 -1.52 19.35 8.72
N LEU A 11 -2.28 18.26 8.61
CA LEU A 11 -2.62 17.62 7.32
C LEU A 11 -3.38 18.55 6.37
N ASP A 12 -4.31 19.37 6.86
CA ASP A 12 -5.04 20.32 6.01
C ASP A 12 -4.10 21.37 5.40
N ALA A 13 -3.12 21.84 6.17
CA ALA A 13 -2.10 22.75 5.68
C ALA A 13 -1.11 22.07 4.73
N PHE A 14 -0.79 20.79 5.00
CA PHE A 14 0.09 19.98 4.14
C PHE A 14 -0.53 19.71 2.77
N LEU A 15 -1.84 19.45 2.72
CA LEU A 15 -2.58 19.12 1.50
C LEU A 15 -3.24 20.35 0.85
N LYS A 16 -3.00 21.56 1.37
CA LYS A 16 -3.52 22.78 0.78
C LYS A 16 -2.94 22.98 -0.62
N ASP A 17 -3.80 23.28 -1.59
CA ASP A 17 -3.45 23.51 -2.99
C ASP A 17 -2.71 22.34 -3.67
N VAL A 18 -2.97 21.10 -3.19
CA VAL A 18 -2.42 19.87 -3.76
C VAL A 18 -3.41 19.25 -4.73
N ASP A 19 -2.97 18.98 -5.95
CA ASP A 19 -3.77 18.35 -7.02
C ASP A 19 -3.70 16.81 -6.98
N LEU A 20 -2.67 16.24 -6.38
CA LEU A 20 -2.45 14.80 -6.27
C LEU A 20 -1.55 14.50 -5.07
N TYR A 21 -1.96 13.58 -4.23
CA TYR A 21 -1.09 13.00 -3.20
C TYR A 21 -0.39 11.74 -3.72
N VAL A 22 0.93 11.73 -3.62
CA VAL A 22 1.80 10.59 -3.97
C VAL A 22 2.37 10.01 -2.68
N ASP A 23 1.93 8.80 -2.32
CA ASP A 23 2.35 8.13 -1.09
C ASP A 23 3.76 7.54 -1.23
N ALA A 24 4.72 8.18 -0.58
CA ALA A 24 6.10 7.72 -0.44
C ALA A 24 6.49 7.51 1.04
N LEU A 25 5.48 7.35 1.93
CA LEU A 25 5.73 7.09 3.34
C LEU A 25 6.37 5.72 3.54
N ASP A 26 7.20 5.61 4.58
CA ASP A 26 7.72 4.33 5.03
C ASP A 26 6.60 3.30 5.25
N PHE A 27 6.90 2.02 4.98
CA PHE A 27 5.90 0.95 5.08
C PHE A 27 5.16 0.96 6.42
N PHE A 28 5.87 1.21 7.52
CA PHE A 28 5.35 1.17 8.88
C PHE A 28 4.69 2.48 9.35
N ALA A 29 4.65 3.50 8.51
CA ALA A 29 3.98 4.77 8.83
C ALA A 29 2.43 4.65 8.70
N PHE A 30 1.83 3.64 9.38
CA PHE A 30 0.43 3.28 9.20
C PHE A 30 -0.53 4.40 9.56
N GLN A 31 -0.32 5.05 10.72
CA GLN A 31 -1.23 6.10 11.16
C GLN A 31 -1.15 7.33 10.26
N ALA A 32 0.07 7.82 9.97
CA ALA A 32 0.27 8.96 9.07
C ALA A 32 -0.33 8.69 7.68
N ARG A 33 -0.14 7.47 7.15
CA ARG A 33 -0.74 7.05 5.88
C ARG A 33 -2.27 7.08 5.94
N ARG A 34 -2.86 6.45 6.95
CA ARG A 34 -4.32 6.41 7.14
C ARG A 34 -4.91 7.81 7.17
N ASP A 35 -4.34 8.69 8.01
CA ASP A 35 -4.82 10.06 8.20
C ASP A 35 -4.67 10.89 6.92
N THR A 36 -3.55 10.73 6.20
CA THR A 36 -3.33 11.44 4.94
C THR A 36 -4.33 11.00 3.86
N PHE A 37 -4.54 9.70 3.67
CA PHE A 37 -5.51 9.21 2.69
C PHE A 37 -6.95 9.58 3.07
N ALA A 38 -7.31 9.57 4.35
CA ALA A 38 -8.62 10.03 4.82
C ALA A 38 -8.82 11.52 4.55
N THR A 39 -7.79 12.33 4.77
CA THR A 39 -7.83 13.76 4.48
C THR A 39 -7.92 14.03 2.98
N CYS A 40 -7.17 13.30 2.15
CA CYS A 40 -7.29 13.37 0.68
C CYS A 40 -8.72 13.06 0.22
N ALA A 41 -9.32 11.99 0.74
CA ALA A 41 -10.71 11.63 0.40
C ALA A 41 -11.70 12.73 0.80
N ARG A 42 -11.54 13.34 1.97
CA ARG A 42 -12.37 14.46 2.46
C ARG A 42 -12.22 15.72 1.62
N LEU A 43 -11.00 16.02 1.17
CA LEU A 43 -10.69 17.21 0.36
C LEU A 43 -10.93 17.00 -1.14
N GLY A 44 -11.27 15.78 -1.57
CA GLY A 44 -11.45 15.48 -2.99
C GLY A 44 -10.13 15.43 -3.77
N ILE A 45 -9.01 15.13 -3.10
CA ILE A 45 -7.69 15.01 -3.70
C ILE A 45 -7.45 13.55 -4.10
N PRO A 46 -7.13 13.26 -5.37
CA PRO A 46 -6.71 11.92 -5.76
C PRO A 46 -5.42 11.51 -5.04
N ALA A 47 -5.31 10.24 -4.70
CA ALA A 47 -4.15 9.70 -3.99
C ALA A 47 -3.67 8.39 -4.63
N THR A 48 -2.36 8.22 -4.77
CA THR A 48 -1.76 7.01 -5.33
C THR A 48 -0.69 6.45 -4.40
N THR A 49 -0.64 5.13 -4.29
CA THR A 49 0.44 4.41 -3.57
C THR A 49 1.04 3.35 -4.47
N VAL A 50 2.37 3.28 -4.49
CA VAL A 50 3.11 2.24 -5.19
C VAL A 50 4.19 1.70 -4.26
N ALA A 51 4.10 0.42 -3.93
CA ALA A 51 5.07 -0.21 -3.04
C ALA A 51 6.07 -1.10 -3.79
N PRO A 52 7.36 -1.01 -3.45
CA PRO A 52 8.37 -1.93 -3.93
C PRO A 52 8.20 -3.29 -3.24
N LEU A 53 7.78 -4.30 -3.99
CA LEU A 53 7.54 -5.64 -3.48
C LEU A 53 8.21 -6.69 -4.36
N GLY A 54 9.14 -7.46 -3.78
CA GLY A 54 9.95 -8.42 -4.53
C GLY A 54 10.83 -7.73 -5.57
N MET A 55 10.70 -8.12 -6.83
CA MET A 55 11.42 -7.53 -7.97
C MET A 55 10.51 -6.64 -8.83
N GLY A 56 9.58 -5.94 -8.21
CA GLY A 56 8.58 -5.17 -8.93
C GLY A 56 7.81 -4.18 -8.06
N ALA A 57 6.62 -3.84 -8.53
CA ALA A 57 5.77 -2.81 -7.93
C ALA A 57 4.33 -3.29 -7.76
N ALA A 58 3.66 -2.78 -6.73
CA ALA A 58 2.23 -2.91 -6.55
C ALA A 58 1.60 -1.53 -6.45
N LEU A 59 0.63 -1.25 -7.33
CA LEU A 59 -0.03 0.04 -7.50
C LEU A 59 -1.49 -0.01 -7.08
N LEU A 60 -1.91 0.99 -6.31
CA LEU A 60 -3.31 1.33 -6.07
C LEU A 60 -3.53 2.84 -6.19
N ASN A 61 -4.62 3.22 -6.84
CA ASN A 61 -5.09 4.59 -6.93
C ASN A 61 -6.43 4.73 -6.20
N PHE A 62 -6.60 5.83 -5.48
CA PHE A 62 -7.83 6.23 -4.81
C PHE A 62 -8.27 7.57 -5.41
N ILE A 63 -9.33 7.52 -6.20
CA ILE A 63 -9.83 8.69 -6.94
C ILE A 63 -11.10 9.20 -6.26
N PRO A 64 -11.30 10.52 -6.16
CA PRO A 64 -12.48 11.11 -5.57
C PRO A 64 -13.78 10.55 -6.14
N GLY A 65 -14.74 10.25 -5.28
CA GLY A 65 -15.99 9.60 -5.66
C GLY A 65 -15.93 8.09 -5.84
N GLY A 66 -14.73 7.49 -5.77
CA GLY A 66 -14.50 6.05 -5.77
C GLY A 66 -14.34 5.49 -4.36
N MET A 67 -13.82 4.24 -4.29
CA MET A 67 -13.55 3.57 -3.02
C MET A 67 -12.42 4.28 -2.27
N THR A 68 -12.61 4.54 -1.00
CA THR A 68 -11.60 5.15 -0.13
C THR A 68 -10.56 4.12 0.36
N PHE A 69 -9.44 4.62 0.88
CA PHE A 69 -8.41 3.80 1.51
C PHE A 69 -8.98 2.94 2.65
N GLU A 70 -9.78 3.54 3.55
CA GLU A 70 -10.35 2.83 4.68
C GLU A 70 -11.37 1.76 4.24
N GLU A 71 -12.20 2.05 3.26
CA GLU A 71 -13.13 1.08 2.69
C GLU A 71 -12.40 -0.11 2.06
N TYR A 72 -11.24 0.15 1.45
CA TYR A 72 -10.44 -0.88 0.78
C TYR A 72 -9.64 -1.72 1.78
N PHE A 73 -8.84 -1.10 2.65
CA PHE A 73 -7.92 -1.81 3.56
C PHE A 73 -8.57 -2.28 4.86
N ARG A 74 -9.65 -1.59 5.31
CA ARG A 74 -10.39 -1.97 6.52
C ARG A 74 -9.50 -2.00 7.77
N TRP A 75 -8.84 -0.89 8.04
CA TRP A 75 -8.01 -0.74 9.25
C TRP A 75 -8.80 -0.31 10.48
N ASP A 76 -10.07 0.06 10.30
CA ASP A 76 -10.95 0.42 11.40
C ASP A 76 -11.09 -0.74 12.39
N GLY A 77 -10.86 -0.46 13.67
CA GLY A 77 -10.84 -1.47 14.73
C GLY A 77 -9.59 -2.36 14.78
N LEU A 78 -8.55 -2.11 13.94
CA LEU A 78 -7.27 -2.80 14.06
C LEU A 78 -6.33 -1.99 14.98
N GLU A 79 -6.00 -2.56 16.13
CA GLU A 79 -5.08 -1.94 17.10
C GLU A 79 -3.61 -2.27 16.77
N SER A 80 -3.34 -3.51 16.40
CA SER A 80 -1.99 -4.02 16.14
C SER A 80 -1.43 -3.54 14.80
N ASP A 81 -0.19 -3.01 14.82
CA ASP A 81 0.56 -2.68 13.60
C ASP A 81 0.83 -3.93 12.73
N ALA A 82 0.99 -5.08 13.35
CA ALA A 82 1.13 -6.35 12.66
C ALA A 82 -0.12 -6.70 11.84
N ASP A 83 -1.30 -6.50 12.39
CA ASP A 83 -2.57 -6.70 11.68
C ASP A 83 -2.74 -5.70 10.53
N LYS A 84 -2.42 -4.43 10.77
CA LYS A 84 -2.45 -3.38 9.73
C LYS A 84 -1.51 -3.73 8.57
N ALA A 85 -0.30 -4.22 8.88
CA ALA A 85 0.67 -4.67 7.89
C ALA A 85 0.14 -5.82 7.02
N VAL A 86 -0.45 -6.86 7.63
CA VAL A 86 -1.04 -7.98 6.89
C VAL A 86 -2.17 -7.50 5.99
N HIS A 87 -3.08 -6.66 6.50
CA HIS A 87 -4.16 -6.07 5.72
C HIS A 87 -3.63 -5.22 4.56
N PHE A 88 -2.55 -4.46 4.79
CA PHE A 88 -1.95 -3.61 3.79
C PHE A 88 -1.30 -4.43 2.67
N VAL A 89 -0.45 -5.40 3.00
CA VAL A 89 0.22 -6.24 2.00
C VAL A 89 -0.77 -7.06 1.19
N VAL A 90 -1.78 -7.66 1.83
CA VAL A 90 -2.81 -8.45 1.13
C VAL A 90 -3.64 -7.58 0.18
N GLY A 91 -4.05 -6.39 0.63
CA GLY A 91 -4.81 -5.47 -0.20
C GLY A 91 -3.99 -4.91 -1.36
N LEU A 92 -2.74 -4.51 -1.09
CA LEU A 92 -1.86 -3.89 -2.08
C LEU A 92 -1.37 -4.91 -3.13
N ALA A 93 -1.08 -6.13 -2.71
CA ALA A 93 -0.45 -7.14 -3.55
C ALA A 93 -1.21 -8.49 -3.60
N PRO A 94 -2.52 -8.48 -3.94
CA PRO A 94 -3.37 -9.68 -3.87
C PRO A 94 -2.99 -10.77 -4.87
N ALA A 95 -2.23 -10.46 -5.93
CA ALA A 95 -1.73 -11.48 -6.86
C ALA A 95 -0.52 -12.25 -6.30
N GLY A 96 0.08 -11.77 -5.20
CA GLY A 96 1.17 -12.47 -4.51
C GLY A 96 2.44 -12.63 -5.32
N LEU A 97 2.71 -11.79 -6.33
CA LEU A 97 3.89 -11.91 -7.18
C LEU A 97 5.20 -11.79 -6.39
N HIS A 98 5.18 -11.08 -5.27
CA HIS A 98 6.34 -10.89 -4.38
C HIS A 98 6.68 -12.14 -3.53
N ARG A 99 5.74 -13.07 -3.34
CA ARG A 99 5.90 -14.20 -2.39
C ARG A 99 7.13 -15.08 -2.63
N PRO A 100 7.53 -15.41 -3.88
CA PRO A 100 8.71 -16.21 -4.12
C PRO A 100 10.04 -15.58 -3.70
N TYR A 101 10.04 -14.27 -3.41
CA TYR A 101 11.24 -13.54 -2.97
C TYR A 101 11.37 -13.45 -1.44
N LEU A 102 10.39 -13.95 -0.70
CA LEU A 102 10.45 -14.07 0.76
C LEU A 102 11.23 -15.34 1.14
N VAL A 103 12.53 -15.34 0.81
CA VAL A 103 13.42 -16.50 1.05
C VAL A 103 13.99 -16.51 2.48
N VAL A 104 13.97 -15.38 3.16
CA VAL A 104 14.37 -15.21 4.56
C VAL A 104 13.26 -14.45 5.27
N PRO A 105 12.24 -15.16 5.83
CA PRO A 105 11.11 -14.51 6.50
C PRO A 105 11.54 -13.57 7.63
N GLU A 106 12.64 -13.90 8.34
CA GLU A 106 13.20 -13.15 9.45
C GLU A 106 13.77 -11.77 9.03
N ALA A 107 13.98 -11.56 7.72
CA ALA A 107 14.38 -10.26 7.18
C ALA A 107 13.27 -9.20 7.31
N VAL A 108 12.02 -9.63 7.50
CA VAL A 108 10.91 -8.75 7.88
C VAL A 108 10.85 -8.66 9.40
N ASN A 109 11.30 -7.53 9.94
CA ASN A 109 11.34 -7.32 11.39
C ASN A 109 10.40 -6.18 11.78
N PHE A 110 9.27 -6.54 12.40
CA PHE A 110 8.26 -5.58 12.85
C PHE A 110 8.73 -4.73 14.04
N VAL A 111 9.58 -5.29 14.91
CA VAL A 111 10.11 -4.58 16.08
C VAL A 111 11.07 -3.48 15.63
N GLU A 112 11.96 -3.81 14.69
CA GLU A 112 12.94 -2.85 14.13
C GLU A 112 12.35 -2.02 12.98
N ARG A 113 11.07 -2.22 12.63
CA ARG A 113 10.39 -1.58 11.49
C ARG A 113 11.19 -1.70 10.19
N ARG A 114 11.66 -2.90 9.90
CA ARG A 114 12.51 -3.22 8.74
C ARG A 114 11.82 -4.19 7.80
N GLY A 115 11.77 -3.84 6.51
CA GLY A 115 11.31 -4.72 5.44
C GLY A 115 12.29 -4.70 4.28
N PRO A 116 12.60 -5.86 3.68
CA PRO A 116 13.52 -5.93 2.55
C PRO A 116 12.89 -5.32 1.30
N SER A 117 13.67 -4.50 0.59
CA SER A 117 13.34 -4.02 -0.76
C SER A 117 14.58 -4.09 -1.63
N THR A 118 14.36 -4.19 -2.95
CA THR A 118 15.47 -4.17 -3.92
C THR A 118 15.50 -2.81 -4.61
N ILE A 119 16.71 -2.36 -4.99
CA ILE A 119 16.88 -1.11 -5.73
C ILE A 119 16.08 -1.13 -7.05
N MET A 120 16.00 -2.28 -7.73
CA MET A 120 15.23 -2.44 -8.95
C MET A 120 13.73 -2.18 -8.71
N ALA A 121 13.18 -2.75 -7.64
CA ALA A 121 11.78 -2.54 -7.27
C ALA A 121 11.50 -1.05 -6.95
N CYS A 122 12.42 -0.37 -6.24
CA CYS A 122 12.30 1.05 -5.93
C CYS A 122 12.28 1.91 -7.22
N GLN A 123 13.17 1.63 -8.17
CA GLN A 123 13.22 2.35 -9.45
C GLN A 123 11.97 2.11 -10.31
N ILE A 124 11.47 0.86 -10.33
CA ILE A 124 10.21 0.53 -11.01
C ILE A 124 9.05 1.29 -10.37
N CYS A 125 8.98 1.33 -9.04
CA CYS A 125 7.96 2.11 -8.32
C CYS A 125 8.00 3.58 -8.71
N ALA A 126 9.17 4.20 -8.77
CA ALA A 126 9.30 5.60 -9.18
C ALA A 126 8.77 5.84 -10.60
N GLY A 127 9.10 4.97 -11.55
CA GLY A 127 8.61 5.04 -12.92
C GLY A 127 7.09 4.86 -13.03
N VAL A 128 6.54 3.84 -12.33
CA VAL A 128 5.10 3.59 -12.29
C VAL A 128 4.38 4.77 -11.65
N MET A 129 4.86 5.26 -10.52
CA MET A 129 4.29 6.40 -9.80
C MET A 129 4.25 7.66 -10.65
N GLY A 130 5.37 8.01 -11.30
CA GLY A 130 5.44 9.18 -12.19
C GLY A 130 4.48 9.05 -13.36
N THR A 131 4.33 7.85 -13.92
CA THR A 131 3.37 7.59 -15.02
C THR A 131 1.92 7.75 -14.55
N GLU A 132 1.56 7.22 -13.39
CA GLU A 132 0.21 7.39 -12.82
C GLU A 132 -0.06 8.86 -12.49
N ALA A 133 0.90 9.58 -11.92
CA ALA A 133 0.78 11.00 -11.66
C ALA A 133 0.48 11.80 -12.95
N LEU A 134 1.22 11.54 -14.03
CA LEU A 134 0.95 12.18 -15.33
C LEU A 134 -0.45 11.88 -15.83
N LYS A 135 -0.91 10.63 -15.76
CA LYS A 135 -2.26 10.24 -16.20
C LYS A 135 -3.35 10.97 -15.42
N ILE A 136 -3.21 11.03 -14.10
CA ILE A 136 -4.18 11.66 -13.21
C ILE A 136 -4.22 13.17 -13.45
N LEU A 137 -3.06 13.85 -13.42
CA LEU A 137 -2.96 15.30 -13.55
C LEU A 137 -3.35 15.81 -14.94
N LEU A 138 -3.06 15.04 -15.98
CA LEU A 138 -3.41 15.44 -17.36
C LEU A 138 -4.80 14.97 -17.77
N GLY A 139 -5.48 14.16 -16.97
CA GLY A 139 -6.77 13.54 -17.33
C GLY A 139 -6.65 12.64 -18.58
N ARG A 140 -5.50 12.00 -18.81
CA ARG A 140 -5.19 11.24 -20.03
C ARG A 140 -4.78 9.80 -19.71
N GLY A 141 -5.20 8.87 -20.57
CA GLY A 141 -4.96 7.44 -20.37
C GLY A 141 -5.94 6.82 -19.36
N GLN A 142 -5.83 5.50 -19.20
CA GLN A 142 -6.68 4.76 -18.26
C GLN A 142 -6.04 4.75 -16.87
N VAL A 143 -6.74 5.31 -15.87
CA VAL A 143 -6.40 5.17 -14.45
C VAL A 143 -7.24 4.03 -13.87
N LEU A 144 -6.58 3.00 -13.34
CA LEU A 144 -7.24 1.92 -12.60
C LEU A 144 -7.29 2.31 -11.13
N ALA A 145 -8.49 2.65 -10.64
CA ALA A 145 -8.71 3.00 -9.24
C ALA A 145 -9.23 1.81 -8.43
N ALA A 146 -9.05 1.85 -7.10
CA ALA A 146 -9.63 0.87 -6.19
C ALA A 146 -11.13 0.67 -6.49
N PRO A 147 -11.62 -0.58 -6.55
CA PRO A 147 -11.01 -1.84 -6.09
C PRO A 147 -10.10 -2.55 -7.11
N HIS A 148 -9.67 -1.87 -8.16
CA HIS A 148 -8.68 -2.42 -9.09
C HIS A 148 -7.27 -2.11 -8.59
N GLY A 149 -6.37 -3.09 -8.75
CA GLY A 149 -4.95 -2.94 -8.45
C GLY A 149 -4.09 -3.54 -9.57
N VAL A 150 -2.84 -3.11 -9.63
CA VAL A 150 -1.86 -3.62 -10.60
C VAL A 150 -0.61 -4.06 -9.86
N GLN A 151 -0.14 -5.27 -10.14
CA GLN A 151 1.18 -5.72 -9.76
C GLN A 151 2.03 -5.98 -10.98
N PHE A 152 3.28 -5.58 -10.92
CA PHE A 152 4.30 -5.84 -11.92
C PHE A 152 5.50 -6.54 -11.27
N ASP A 153 6.02 -7.58 -11.90
CA ASP A 153 7.23 -8.30 -11.51
C ASP A 153 8.16 -8.37 -12.72
N ALA A 154 9.21 -7.57 -12.69
CA ALA A 154 10.14 -7.45 -13.80
C ALA A 154 10.98 -8.71 -13.99
N TYR A 155 11.42 -9.36 -12.92
CA TYR A 155 12.26 -10.56 -13.01
C TYR A 155 11.52 -11.75 -13.64
N ARG A 156 10.22 -11.87 -13.40
CA ARG A 156 9.36 -12.94 -13.93
C ARG A 156 8.60 -12.52 -15.18
N ASN A 157 8.75 -11.27 -15.64
CA ASN A 157 8.00 -10.70 -16.75
C ASN A 157 6.47 -10.85 -16.58
N LYS A 158 5.97 -10.61 -15.37
CA LYS A 158 4.55 -10.78 -15.05
C LYS A 158 3.88 -9.46 -14.72
N VAL A 159 2.69 -9.28 -15.27
CA VAL A 159 1.76 -8.22 -14.89
C VAL A 159 0.45 -8.87 -14.45
N ALA A 160 -0.05 -8.48 -13.29
CA ALA A 160 -1.35 -8.92 -12.80
C ALA A 160 -2.24 -7.70 -12.54
N ARG A 161 -3.39 -7.66 -13.20
CA ARG A 161 -4.49 -6.75 -12.86
C ARG A 161 -5.47 -7.49 -11.97
N THR A 162 -5.85 -6.89 -10.87
CA THR A 162 -6.76 -7.49 -9.91
C THR A 162 -7.99 -6.62 -9.74
N TRP A 163 -9.11 -7.25 -9.51
CA TRP A 163 -10.37 -6.62 -9.16
C TRP A 163 -10.88 -7.24 -7.87
N ARG A 164 -11.02 -6.44 -6.82
CA ARG A 164 -11.36 -6.90 -5.48
C ARG A 164 -12.48 -6.05 -4.88
N PRO A 165 -13.73 -6.23 -5.39
CA PRO A 165 -14.87 -5.49 -4.86
C PRO A 165 -14.99 -5.70 -3.34
N GLY A 166 -15.19 -4.60 -2.62
CA GLY A 166 -15.18 -4.58 -1.16
C GLY A 166 -13.79 -4.63 -0.50
N GLY A 167 -12.70 -4.56 -1.30
CA GLY A 167 -11.33 -4.55 -0.76
C GLY A 167 -11.05 -5.75 0.14
N ASN A 168 -10.60 -5.53 1.37
CA ASN A 168 -10.30 -6.58 2.34
C ASN A 168 -11.55 -7.28 2.92
N ARG A 169 -12.78 -6.83 2.59
CA ARG A 169 -14.01 -7.59 2.84
C ARG A 169 -14.21 -8.72 1.85
N ASN A 170 -13.54 -8.68 0.69
CA ASN A 170 -13.63 -9.72 -0.31
C ASN A 170 -13.29 -11.09 0.31
N PRO A 171 -14.06 -12.15 0.08
CA PRO A 171 -13.82 -13.47 0.69
C PRO A 171 -12.40 -14.00 0.48
N LEU A 172 -11.84 -13.78 -0.72
CA LEU A 172 -10.47 -14.19 -1.02
C LEU A 172 -9.44 -13.43 -0.18
N HIS A 173 -9.59 -12.09 -0.05
CA HIS A 173 -8.72 -11.30 0.81
C HIS A 173 -8.84 -11.71 2.28
N ARG A 174 -10.05 -11.96 2.77
CA ARG A 174 -10.28 -12.45 4.13
C ARG A 174 -9.53 -13.76 4.41
N LEU A 175 -9.58 -14.70 3.45
CA LEU A 175 -8.81 -15.94 3.55
C LEU A 175 -7.29 -15.65 3.57
N MET A 176 -6.80 -14.80 2.66
CA MET A 176 -5.39 -14.44 2.59
C MET A 176 -4.92 -13.73 3.86
N ILE A 177 -5.71 -12.84 4.42
CA ILE A 177 -5.45 -12.17 5.70
C ILE A 177 -5.37 -13.20 6.83
N ALA A 178 -6.32 -14.12 6.91
CA ALA A 178 -6.31 -15.16 7.94
C ALA A 178 -5.07 -16.06 7.87
N VAL A 179 -4.64 -16.43 6.65
CA VAL A 179 -3.39 -17.17 6.41
C VAL A 179 -2.17 -16.34 6.80
N GLY A 180 -2.11 -15.07 6.36
CA GLY A 180 -1.01 -14.16 6.68
C GLY A 180 -0.84 -13.92 8.17
N LYS A 181 -1.93 -13.71 8.91
CA LYS A 181 -1.92 -13.56 10.37
C LYS A 181 -1.39 -14.83 11.06
N ARG A 182 -1.80 -16.01 10.60
CA ARG A 182 -1.32 -17.29 11.17
C ARG A 182 0.18 -17.49 10.91
N GLN A 183 0.65 -17.12 9.74
CA GLN A 183 2.07 -17.23 9.42
C GLN A 183 2.89 -16.27 10.26
N LEU A 184 2.49 -14.99 10.32
CA LEU A 184 3.16 -14.00 11.16
C LEU A 184 3.22 -14.41 12.63
N ALA A 185 2.13 -14.95 13.18
CA ALA A 185 2.10 -15.45 14.56
C ALA A 185 3.08 -16.61 14.80
N ARG A 186 3.28 -17.49 13.82
CA ARG A 186 4.27 -18.59 13.90
C ARG A 186 5.69 -18.04 13.84
N ASP A 187 5.96 -17.10 12.94
CA ASP A 187 7.28 -16.48 12.77
C ASP A 187 7.69 -15.73 14.06
N MET A 188 6.75 -15.03 14.67
CA MET A 188 6.97 -14.35 15.96
C MET A 188 7.20 -15.34 17.13
N ALA A 189 6.49 -16.45 17.15
CA ALA A 189 6.67 -17.49 18.18
C ALA A 189 7.99 -18.26 18.01
N GLY A 190 8.47 -18.44 16.79
CA GLY A 190 9.76 -19.08 16.50
C GLY A 190 10.98 -18.18 16.71
N ALA A 191 10.78 -16.86 16.80
CA ALA A 191 11.83 -15.86 17.04
C ALA A 191 12.08 -15.59 18.55
N THR A 192 11.37 -16.26 19.45
CA THR A 192 11.64 -16.18 20.91
C THR A 192 12.79 -17.16 21.22
N PRO A 193 13.93 -16.65 21.78
CA PRO A 193 15.13 -17.45 22.07
C PRO A 193 14.89 -18.48 23.17
#